data_148bf6d38d59a8fa48bcab08a0376af8
#
_entry.id   148bf6d38d59a8fa48bcab08a0376af8
#
_cell.length_a   1.000
_cell.length_b   1.000
_cell.length_c   1.000
_cell.angle_alpha   90.00
_cell.angle_beta   90.00
_cell.angle_gamma   90.00
#
_symmetry.space_group_name_H-M   'P 1'
#
loop_
_entity.id
_entity.type
_entity.pdbx_description
1 polymer ?
#
loop_
_entity_poly.entity_id
_entity_poly.type
_entity_poly.pdbx_seq_one_letter_code
_entity_poly.pdbx_strand_id
1 'polypeptide(L)'
;MYGQTEASPRISFLDPKLAIKKLGSIGKPLKNYKIKLLGKKNRFILKSNEIGKFILFGKNVFLGYAMSRKDLTKIFKPNFRLNTEDYGYKDRNGFFYLTSRSGKIAKIFGLRIDISQLEYKMKKAGFIIYWKEKNGYLQISYEKKYKKNLLIKKLSNFTNLDQSGFITNYVSKLPLNNNQKIDRNRL
;
A
#
# COMPACT_ATOMS: atom_id res chain seq x y z
N MET A 1 10.15 8.21 -7.12
CA MET A 1 9.89 9.32 -6.18
C MET A 1 8.74 8.95 -5.28
N TYR A 2 8.81 9.24 -3.99
CA TYR A 2 7.79 8.97 -2.99
C TYR A 2 7.52 10.22 -2.17
N GLY A 3 6.25 10.45 -1.86
CA GLY A 3 5.79 11.57 -1.06
C GLY A 3 4.36 11.38 -0.61
N GLN A 4 3.90 12.21 0.33
CA GLN A 4 2.52 12.25 0.79
C GLN A 4 2.16 13.65 1.31
N THR A 5 0.87 13.95 1.29
CA THR A 5 0.31 15.27 1.67
C THR A 5 0.72 15.68 3.09
N GLU A 6 0.81 14.70 4.00
CA GLU A 6 1.12 14.92 5.42
C GLU A 6 2.58 15.28 5.67
N ALA A 7 3.41 15.36 4.64
CA ALA A 7 4.81 15.75 4.77
C ALA A 7 5.27 16.60 3.59
N SER A 8 5.45 16.00 2.41
CA SER A 8 5.92 16.68 1.21
C SER A 8 5.62 15.84 -0.02
N PRO A 9 5.41 16.45 -1.19
CA PRO A 9 5.32 15.75 -2.46
C PRO A 9 6.56 14.90 -2.76
N ARG A 10 7.69 15.23 -2.13
CA ARG A 10 8.97 14.57 -2.37
C ARG A 10 9.72 14.32 -1.06
N ILE A 11 9.57 13.11 -0.53
CA ILE A 11 10.25 12.61 0.68
C ILE A 11 11.50 11.84 0.30
N SER A 12 11.42 11.05 -0.77
CA SER A 12 12.56 10.29 -1.31
C SER A 12 12.64 10.38 -2.82
N PHE A 13 13.85 10.15 -3.34
CA PHE A 13 14.16 10.24 -4.74
C PHE A 13 15.08 9.12 -5.19
N LEU A 14 14.79 8.54 -6.35
CA LEU A 14 15.65 7.61 -7.05
C LEU A 14 16.29 8.33 -8.24
N ASP A 15 17.61 8.35 -8.28
CA ASP A 15 18.35 8.88 -9.43
C ASP A 15 17.93 8.11 -10.70
N PRO A 16 17.53 8.80 -11.78
CA PRO A 16 17.17 8.16 -13.05
C PRO A 16 18.25 7.22 -13.59
N LYS A 17 19.52 7.51 -13.38
CA LYS A 17 20.65 6.65 -13.76
C LYS A 17 20.63 5.28 -13.07
N LEU A 18 19.96 5.18 -11.92
CA LEU A 18 19.82 3.96 -11.14
C LEU A 18 18.48 3.25 -11.37
N ALA A 19 17.59 3.82 -12.20
CA ALA A 19 16.23 3.31 -12.37
C ALA A 19 16.18 1.83 -12.79
N ILE A 20 17.05 1.42 -13.71
CA ILE A 20 17.14 0.02 -14.17
C ILE A 20 17.74 -0.87 -13.07
N LYS A 21 18.82 -0.45 -12.43
CA LYS A 21 19.53 -1.23 -11.39
C LYS A 21 18.71 -1.36 -10.09
N LYS A 22 17.82 -0.41 -9.82
CA LYS A 22 16.98 -0.32 -8.61
C LYS A 22 15.49 -0.28 -8.94
N LEU A 23 15.10 -1.13 -9.89
CA LEU A 23 13.73 -1.21 -10.37
C LEU A 23 12.74 -1.42 -9.20
N GLY A 24 11.67 -0.61 -9.15
CA GLY A 24 10.67 -0.63 -8.09
C GLY A 24 11.05 0.10 -6.80
N SER A 25 12.27 0.64 -6.70
CA SER A 25 12.67 1.45 -5.55
C SER A 25 12.03 2.85 -5.58
N ILE A 26 11.69 3.35 -4.40
CA ILE A 26 11.34 4.75 -4.19
C ILE A 26 12.57 5.64 -3.97
N GLY A 27 13.77 5.06 -4.02
CA GLY A 27 15.03 5.77 -3.82
C GLY A 27 15.47 5.87 -2.36
N LYS A 28 16.26 6.91 -2.08
CA LYS A 28 16.73 7.26 -0.74
C LYS A 28 16.02 8.51 -0.22
N PRO A 29 15.87 8.65 1.11
CA PRO A 29 15.32 9.87 1.69
C PRO A 29 16.15 11.11 1.27
N LEU A 30 15.48 12.22 1.02
CA LEU A 30 16.13 13.51 0.84
C LEU A 30 16.78 13.98 2.16
N LYS A 31 17.73 14.90 2.07
CA LYS A 31 18.56 15.37 3.19
C LYS A 31 17.78 15.78 4.44
N ASN A 32 16.57 16.31 4.26
CA ASN A 32 15.71 16.78 5.37
C ASN A 32 14.81 15.70 5.96
N TYR A 33 14.92 14.46 5.49
CA TYR A 33 14.06 13.34 5.90
C TYR A 33 14.87 12.13 6.35
N LYS A 34 14.27 11.38 7.28
CA LYS A 34 14.77 10.08 7.69
C LYS A 34 13.60 9.09 7.70
N ILE A 35 13.73 7.99 6.99
CA ILE A 35 12.77 6.88 7.02
C ILE A 35 13.35 5.77 7.90
N LYS A 36 12.58 5.35 8.91
CA LYS A 36 12.86 4.16 9.71
C LYS A 36 11.78 3.12 9.50
N LEU A 37 12.13 1.86 9.61
CA LEU A 37 11.20 0.74 9.50
C LEU A 37 10.78 0.30 10.90
N LEU A 38 9.48 0.30 11.19
CA LEU A 38 8.92 -0.17 12.45
C LEU A 38 8.44 -1.61 12.27
N GLY A 39 9.01 -2.51 13.02
CA GLY A 39 8.67 -3.92 13.03
C GLY A 39 7.63 -4.29 14.09
N LYS A 40 7.53 -5.58 14.35
CA LYS A 40 6.69 -6.12 15.43
C LYS A 40 7.15 -5.57 16.79
N LYS A 41 6.23 -5.53 17.77
CA LYS A 41 6.48 -5.02 19.13
C LYS A 41 7.03 -3.59 19.17
N ASN A 42 6.69 -2.76 18.17
CA ASN A 42 7.11 -1.34 18.07
C ASN A 42 8.64 -1.12 18.13
N ARG A 43 9.44 -2.07 17.67
CA ARG A 43 10.90 -1.94 17.58
C ARG A 43 11.32 -1.57 16.16
N PHE A 44 12.32 -0.67 16.05
CA PHE A 44 12.86 -0.33 14.74
C PHE A 44 13.71 -1.47 14.17
N ILE A 45 13.49 -1.75 12.89
CA ILE A 45 14.23 -2.76 12.12
C ILE A 45 15.53 -2.13 11.64
N LEU A 46 16.65 -2.76 11.98
CA LEU A 46 17.98 -2.39 11.51
C LEU A 46 18.44 -3.25 10.34
N LYS A 47 17.94 -4.48 10.27
CA LYS A 47 18.31 -5.49 9.27
C LYS A 47 17.79 -5.11 7.88
N SER A 48 18.62 -5.30 6.85
CA SER A 48 18.24 -5.09 5.45
C SER A 48 17.26 -6.16 4.97
N ASN A 49 16.40 -5.79 4.01
CA ASN A 49 15.41 -6.66 3.37
C ASN A 49 14.32 -7.21 4.31
N GLU A 50 14.22 -6.68 5.52
CA GLU A 50 13.12 -6.99 6.44
C GLU A 50 12.01 -5.96 6.28
N ILE A 51 10.76 -6.46 6.17
CA ILE A 51 9.58 -5.61 5.95
C ILE A 51 9.12 -5.00 7.27
N GLY A 52 8.94 -3.68 7.26
CA GLY A 52 8.38 -2.91 8.36
C GLY A 52 7.54 -1.75 7.88
N LYS A 53 6.83 -1.13 8.82
CA LYS A 53 6.04 0.07 8.59
C LYS A 53 6.97 1.29 8.48
N PHE A 54 6.75 2.12 7.49
CA PHE A 54 7.53 3.35 7.32
C PHE A 54 7.14 4.39 8.38
N ILE A 55 8.12 4.80 9.15
CA ILE A 55 8.04 5.97 10.04
C ILE A 55 8.96 7.03 9.47
N LEU A 56 8.36 8.13 9.09
CA LEU A 56 9.06 9.28 8.57
C LEU A 56 9.40 10.25 9.69
N PHE A 57 10.60 10.80 9.63
CA PHE A 57 11.05 11.91 10.47
C PHE A 57 11.50 13.04 9.56
N GLY A 58 11.03 14.28 9.83
CA GLY A 58 11.39 15.46 9.06
C GLY A 58 10.67 16.71 9.50
N LYS A 59 11.31 17.88 9.30
CA LYS A 59 10.76 19.18 9.71
C LYS A 59 9.50 19.59 8.94
N ASN A 60 9.25 18.97 7.79
CA ASN A 60 8.11 19.27 6.93
C ASN A 60 6.91 18.34 7.20
N VAL A 61 6.94 17.55 8.28
CA VAL A 61 5.77 16.80 8.71
C VAL A 61 4.69 17.79 9.15
N PHE A 62 3.47 17.60 8.65
CA PHE A 62 2.34 18.49 8.95
C PHE A 62 2.01 18.48 10.46
N LEU A 63 1.35 19.52 10.91
CA LEU A 63 0.95 19.65 12.32
C LEU A 63 -0.31 18.84 12.65
N GLY A 64 -1.14 18.54 11.67
CA GLY A 64 -2.40 17.81 11.82
C GLY A 64 -3.42 18.21 10.78
N TYR A 65 -4.61 17.62 10.86
CA TYR A 65 -5.75 17.97 10.03
C TYR A 65 -6.61 19.01 10.72
N ALA A 66 -7.06 20.03 9.99
CA ALA A 66 -8.08 20.98 10.41
C ALA A 66 -9.42 20.56 9.79
N MET A 67 -10.37 20.14 10.60
CA MET A 67 -11.74 19.78 10.18
C MET A 67 -12.70 20.94 10.35
N SER A 68 -12.34 21.96 11.11
CA SER A 68 -13.11 23.15 11.37
C SER A 68 -12.23 24.39 11.50
N ARG A 69 -12.82 25.59 11.40
CA ARG A 69 -12.11 26.85 11.62
C ARG A 69 -11.45 26.95 12.99
N LYS A 70 -12.05 26.35 14.02
CA LYS A 70 -11.51 26.31 15.39
C LYS A 70 -10.20 25.51 15.47
N ASP A 71 -10.00 24.54 14.59
CA ASP A 71 -8.77 23.74 14.58
C ASP A 71 -7.56 24.55 14.10
N LEU A 72 -7.77 25.58 13.28
CA LEU A 72 -6.71 26.47 12.78
C LEU A 72 -6.13 27.37 13.88
N THR A 73 -6.89 27.58 14.96
CA THR A 73 -6.42 28.39 16.11
C THR A 73 -5.73 27.57 17.19
N LYS A 74 -5.73 26.25 17.06
CA LYS A 74 -5.03 25.37 18.02
C LYS A 74 -3.52 25.46 17.82
N ILE A 75 -2.82 25.66 18.94
CA ILE A 75 -1.36 25.58 18.94
C ILE A 75 -0.95 24.11 18.98
N PHE A 76 -0.47 23.61 17.84
CA PHE A 76 0.09 22.25 17.76
C PHE A 76 1.58 22.26 18.10
N LYS A 77 2.00 21.39 19.00
CA LYS A 77 3.43 21.13 19.18
C LYS A 77 3.95 20.39 17.94
N PRO A 78 5.04 20.85 17.30
CA PRO A 78 5.61 20.19 16.15
C PRO A 78 5.95 18.73 16.46
N ASN A 79 5.32 17.81 15.78
CA ASN A 79 5.66 16.39 15.83
C ASN A 79 6.38 16.04 14.53
N PHE A 80 7.70 16.08 14.55
CA PHE A 80 8.52 15.77 13.37
C PHE A 80 8.49 14.30 12.95
N ARG A 81 7.52 13.54 13.44
CA ARG A 81 7.34 12.11 13.17
C ARG A 81 5.98 11.86 12.55
N LEU A 82 5.96 11.15 11.41
CA LEU A 82 4.75 10.71 10.72
C LEU A 82 4.74 9.18 10.60
N ASN A 83 3.62 8.58 10.98
CA ASN A 83 3.31 7.20 10.65
C ASN A 83 2.64 7.18 9.28
N THR A 84 3.35 6.68 8.26
CA THR A 84 2.90 6.79 6.87
C THR A 84 1.85 5.77 6.46
N GLU A 85 1.57 4.78 7.30
CA GLU A 85 0.74 3.62 6.99
C GLU A 85 1.26 2.77 5.81
N ASP A 86 2.39 3.11 5.23
CA ASP A 86 3.04 2.35 4.15
C ASP A 86 4.04 1.35 4.73
N TYR A 87 4.12 0.17 4.12
CA TYR A 87 5.05 -0.90 4.48
C TYR A 87 6.05 -1.12 3.36
N GLY A 88 7.23 -1.52 3.75
CA GLY A 88 8.29 -1.81 2.80
C GLY A 88 9.57 -2.26 3.49
N TYR A 89 10.63 -2.30 2.74
CA TYR A 89 11.95 -2.68 3.24
C TYR A 89 13.03 -1.73 2.71
N LYS A 90 14.21 -1.83 3.30
CA LYS A 90 15.42 -1.13 2.89
C LYS A 90 16.45 -2.18 2.45
N ASP A 91 17.03 -2.04 1.26
CA ASP A 91 18.11 -2.91 0.81
C ASP A 91 19.45 -2.58 1.51
N ARG A 92 20.49 -3.42 1.27
CA ARG A 92 21.82 -3.21 1.84
C ARG A 92 22.50 -1.91 1.40
N ASN A 93 22.09 -1.36 0.26
CA ASN A 93 22.60 -0.09 -0.28
C ASN A 93 21.81 1.14 0.22
N GLY A 94 20.81 0.93 1.09
CA GLY A 94 20.01 2.00 1.68
C GLY A 94 18.85 2.51 0.82
N PHE A 95 18.49 1.80 -0.26
CA PHE A 95 17.32 2.10 -1.07
C PHE A 95 16.07 1.50 -0.46
N PHE A 96 14.98 2.26 -0.48
CA PHE A 96 13.69 1.82 0.05
C PHE A 96 12.78 1.30 -1.05
N TYR A 97 11.98 0.31 -0.71
CA TYR A 97 10.99 -0.34 -1.59
C TYR A 97 9.67 -0.43 -0.87
N LEU A 98 8.59 0.04 -1.52
CA LEU A 98 7.23 -0.13 -1.00
C LEU A 98 6.71 -1.52 -1.33
N THR A 99 6.06 -2.17 -0.37
CA THR A 99 5.42 -3.47 -0.56
C THR A 99 3.91 -3.39 -0.45
N SER A 100 3.40 -2.61 0.52
CA SER A 100 1.96 -2.50 0.77
C SER A 100 1.62 -1.23 1.53
N ARG A 101 0.31 -0.96 1.69
CA ARG A 101 -0.22 0.07 2.57
C ARG A 101 -1.07 -0.56 3.67
N SER A 102 -1.08 0.02 4.87
CA SER A 102 -1.95 -0.40 5.97
C SER A 102 -3.42 -0.43 5.51
N GLY A 103 -4.14 -1.48 5.88
CA GLY A 103 -5.50 -1.73 5.42
C GLY A 103 -5.62 -2.49 4.10
N LYS A 104 -4.49 -2.81 3.45
CA LYS A 104 -4.47 -3.68 2.27
C LYS A 104 -3.93 -5.09 2.55
N ILE A 105 -3.97 -5.54 3.81
CA ILE A 105 -3.65 -6.91 4.19
C ILE A 105 -4.96 -7.58 4.63
N ALA A 106 -5.41 -8.58 3.90
CA ALA A 106 -6.51 -9.45 4.30
C ALA A 106 -5.97 -10.66 5.08
N LYS A 107 -6.72 -11.09 6.10
CA LYS A 107 -6.47 -12.34 6.82
C LYS A 107 -7.57 -13.32 6.48
N ILE A 108 -7.27 -14.30 5.64
CA ILE A 108 -8.23 -15.30 5.17
C ILE A 108 -7.72 -16.67 5.58
N PHE A 109 -8.50 -17.41 6.35
CA PHE A 109 -8.14 -18.75 6.87
C PHE A 109 -6.73 -18.82 7.50
N GLY A 110 -6.37 -17.78 8.28
CA GLY A 110 -5.04 -17.67 8.89
C GLY A 110 -3.92 -17.18 7.98
N LEU A 111 -4.11 -17.14 6.67
CA LEU A 111 -3.15 -16.60 5.71
C LEU A 111 -3.23 -15.08 5.66
N ARG A 112 -2.07 -14.42 5.62
CA ARG A 112 -1.94 -12.96 5.43
C ARG A 112 -1.70 -12.67 3.96
N ILE A 113 -2.70 -12.12 3.29
CA ILE A 113 -2.66 -11.80 1.86
C ILE A 113 -2.37 -10.31 1.71
N ASP A 114 -1.24 -9.98 1.09
CA ASP A 114 -0.96 -8.61 0.66
C ASP A 114 -1.75 -8.31 -0.61
N ILE A 115 -2.80 -7.54 -0.45
CA ILE A 115 -3.73 -7.20 -1.52
C ILE A 115 -3.10 -6.29 -2.57
N SER A 116 -2.17 -5.42 -2.18
CA SER A 116 -1.49 -4.56 -3.16
C SER A 116 -0.64 -5.38 -4.12
N GLN A 117 0.05 -6.41 -3.59
CA GLN A 117 0.78 -7.35 -4.43
C GLN A 117 -0.16 -8.21 -5.28
N LEU A 118 -1.29 -8.64 -4.71
CA LEU A 118 -2.30 -9.39 -5.45
C LEU A 118 -2.88 -8.57 -6.60
N GLU A 119 -3.32 -7.32 -6.34
CA GLU A 119 -3.79 -6.39 -7.38
C GLU A 119 -2.76 -6.21 -8.50
N TYR A 120 -1.49 -6.02 -8.14
CA TYR A 120 -0.41 -5.87 -9.10
C TYR A 120 -0.19 -7.13 -9.96
N LYS A 121 -0.12 -8.32 -9.35
CA LYS A 121 0.04 -9.60 -10.04
C LYS A 121 -1.15 -9.89 -10.96
N MET A 122 -2.38 -9.63 -10.48
CA MET A 122 -3.59 -9.81 -11.28
C MET A 122 -3.62 -8.86 -12.46
N LYS A 123 -3.27 -7.58 -12.27
CA LYS A 123 -3.17 -6.60 -13.36
C LYS A 123 -2.13 -7.02 -14.41
N LYS A 124 -0.96 -7.52 -14.00
CA LYS A 124 0.04 -8.11 -14.93
C LYS A 124 -0.49 -9.32 -15.69
N ALA A 125 -1.35 -10.11 -15.08
CA ALA A 125 -2.01 -11.25 -15.71
C ALA A 125 -3.23 -10.85 -16.56
N GLY A 126 -3.49 -9.55 -16.75
CA GLY A 126 -4.58 -9.00 -17.56
C GLY A 126 -5.92 -8.88 -16.84
N PHE A 127 -5.96 -9.04 -15.52
CA PHE A 127 -7.20 -8.96 -14.74
C PHE A 127 -7.25 -7.67 -13.93
N ILE A 128 -8.31 -6.89 -14.07
CA ILE A 128 -8.64 -5.79 -13.16
C ILE A 128 -9.69 -6.31 -12.21
N ILE A 129 -9.34 -6.36 -10.93
CA ILE A 129 -10.19 -6.87 -9.86
C ILE A 129 -10.37 -5.81 -8.79
N TYR A 130 -11.50 -5.86 -8.13
CA TYR A 130 -11.73 -5.23 -6.85
C TYR A 130 -11.91 -6.31 -5.78
N TRP A 131 -11.55 -6.01 -4.55
CA TRP A 131 -11.65 -6.95 -3.46
C TRP A 131 -12.17 -6.28 -2.17
N LYS A 132 -12.80 -7.09 -1.34
CA LYS A 132 -13.23 -6.74 0.00
C LYS A 132 -13.11 -7.98 0.88
N GLU A 133 -12.63 -7.82 2.11
CA GLU A 133 -12.75 -8.87 3.11
C GLU A 133 -14.18 -8.87 3.65
N LYS A 134 -14.84 -10.02 3.64
CA LYS A 134 -16.18 -10.19 4.17
C LYS A 134 -16.28 -11.56 4.83
N ASN A 135 -16.57 -11.58 6.14
CA ASN A 135 -16.78 -12.80 6.93
C ASN A 135 -15.65 -13.84 6.80
N GLY A 136 -14.39 -13.39 6.76
CA GLY A 136 -13.25 -14.30 6.63
C GLY A 136 -12.98 -14.82 5.22
N TYR A 137 -13.69 -14.30 4.21
CA TYR A 137 -13.51 -14.61 2.79
C TYR A 137 -12.99 -13.42 2.02
N LEU A 138 -12.29 -13.69 0.92
CA LEU A 138 -11.89 -12.65 -0.01
C LEU A 138 -12.96 -12.51 -1.12
N GLN A 139 -13.81 -11.50 -0.96
CA GLN A 139 -14.80 -11.17 -1.98
C GLN A 139 -14.12 -10.43 -3.12
N ILE A 140 -14.20 -10.96 -4.34
CA ILE A 140 -13.59 -10.41 -5.56
C ILE A 140 -14.69 -9.97 -6.53
N SER A 141 -14.72 -8.69 -6.84
CA SER A 141 -15.57 -8.15 -7.91
C SER A 141 -14.75 -8.01 -9.19
N TYR A 142 -15.30 -8.45 -10.31
CA TYR A 142 -14.64 -8.44 -11.61
C TYR A 142 -15.62 -8.19 -12.75
N GLU A 143 -15.14 -7.73 -13.89
CA GLU A 143 -15.95 -7.49 -15.08
C GLU A 143 -16.15 -8.76 -15.92
N LYS A 144 -17.30 -8.87 -16.62
CA LYS A 144 -17.73 -10.05 -17.42
C LYS A 144 -16.74 -10.52 -18.48
N LYS A 145 -15.85 -9.65 -18.94
CA LYS A 145 -14.83 -10.00 -19.93
C LYS A 145 -13.86 -11.10 -19.48
N TYR A 146 -13.85 -11.44 -18.18
CA TYR A 146 -12.96 -12.46 -17.64
C TYR A 146 -13.68 -13.78 -17.41
N LYS A 147 -13.03 -14.91 -17.80
CA LYS A 147 -13.50 -16.26 -17.47
C LYS A 147 -13.28 -16.54 -15.98
N LYS A 148 -14.36 -16.80 -15.24
CA LYS A 148 -14.35 -17.03 -13.78
C LYS A 148 -13.30 -18.07 -13.35
N ASN A 149 -13.27 -19.24 -14.02
CA ASN A 149 -12.36 -20.33 -13.64
C ASN A 149 -10.87 -19.93 -13.78
N LEU A 150 -10.55 -19.16 -14.82
CA LEU A 150 -9.20 -18.67 -15.04
C LEU A 150 -8.82 -17.62 -13.98
N LEU A 151 -9.76 -16.74 -13.63
CA LEU A 151 -9.59 -15.75 -12.57
C LEU A 151 -9.29 -16.43 -11.23
N ILE A 152 -10.13 -17.41 -10.81
CA ILE A 152 -9.97 -18.12 -9.53
C ILE A 152 -8.65 -18.89 -9.51
N LYS A 153 -8.30 -19.60 -10.58
CA LYS A 153 -7.02 -20.31 -10.69
C LYS A 153 -5.82 -19.38 -10.49
N LYS A 154 -5.86 -18.17 -11.08
CA LYS A 154 -4.79 -17.16 -10.89
C LYS A 154 -4.76 -16.62 -9.47
N LEU A 155 -5.92 -16.34 -8.87
CA LEU A 155 -6.03 -15.90 -7.49
C LEU A 155 -5.44 -16.93 -6.53
N SER A 156 -5.82 -18.20 -6.64
CA SER A 156 -5.29 -19.29 -5.80
C SER A 156 -3.76 -19.41 -5.95
N ASN A 157 -3.23 -19.37 -7.15
CA ASN A 157 -1.79 -19.45 -7.40
C ASN A 157 -1.01 -18.25 -6.80
N PHE A 158 -1.62 -17.05 -6.76
CA PHE A 158 -0.94 -15.87 -6.24
C PHE A 158 -1.04 -15.69 -4.73
N THR A 159 -2.04 -16.30 -4.10
CA THR A 159 -2.32 -16.16 -2.67
C THR A 159 -2.03 -17.41 -1.85
N ASN A 160 -1.85 -18.56 -2.49
CA ASN A 160 -1.84 -19.90 -1.88
C ASN A 160 -3.12 -20.20 -1.08
N LEU A 161 -4.22 -19.53 -1.44
CA LEU A 161 -5.52 -19.76 -0.82
C LEU A 161 -6.32 -20.74 -1.67
N ASP A 162 -7.02 -21.68 -1.01
CA ASP A 162 -7.94 -22.56 -1.68
C ASP A 162 -9.08 -21.79 -2.36
N GLN A 163 -9.67 -22.37 -3.40
CA GLN A 163 -10.75 -21.72 -4.15
C GLN A 163 -11.96 -21.37 -3.30
N SER A 164 -12.22 -22.13 -2.24
CA SER A 164 -13.30 -21.87 -1.26
C SER A 164 -13.11 -20.56 -0.50
N GLY A 165 -11.90 -20.05 -0.42
CA GLY A 165 -11.60 -18.77 0.23
C GLY A 165 -12.02 -17.52 -0.57
N PHE A 166 -12.53 -17.71 -1.81
CA PHE A 166 -12.96 -16.60 -2.66
C PHE A 166 -14.47 -16.60 -2.88
N ILE A 167 -15.09 -15.45 -2.64
CA ILE A 167 -16.44 -15.16 -3.09
C ILE A 167 -16.30 -14.24 -4.31
N THR A 168 -16.80 -14.67 -5.47
CA THR A 168 -16.64 -13.91 -6.71
C THR A 168 -17.96 -13.27 -7.13
N ASN A 169 -17.94 -11.95 -7.33
CA ASN A 169 -19.06 -11.17 -7.83
C ASN A 169 -18.75 -10.62 -9.22
N TYR A 170 -19.65 -10.91 -10.15
CA TYR A 170 -19.61 -10.30 -11.45
C TYR A 170 -20.24 -8.91 -11.42
N VAL A 171 -19.61 -7.93 -12.07
CA VAL A 171 -20.15 -6.60 -12.29
C VAL A 171 -20.02 -6.21 -13.76
N SER A 172 -20.99 -5.46 -14.29
CA SER A 172 -20.96 -5.00 -15.69
C SER A 172 -19.77 -4.06 -15.94
N LYS A 173 -19.51 -3.16 -14.98
CA LYS A 173 -18.39 -2.23 -14.96
C LYS A 173 -18.01 -1.92 -13.52
N LEU A 174 -16.72 -1.87 -13.21
CA LEU A 174 -16.26 -1.45 -11.89
C LEU A 174 -16.55 0.04 -11.69
N PRO A 175 -17.24 0.44 -10.61
CA PRO A 175 -17.55 1.85 -10.35
C PRO A 175 -16.26 2.61 -10.08
N LEU A 176 -16.12 3.76 -10.74
CA LEU A 176 -15.00 4.67 -10.52
C LEU A 176 -15.49 5.95 -9.83
N ASN A 177 -14.67 6.49 -8.93
CA ASN A 177 -14.90 7.81 -8.35
C ASN A 177 -14.40 8.91 -9.31
N ASN A 178 -14.61 10.18 -8.94
CA ASN A 178 -14.21 11.34 -9.74
C ASN A 178 -12.71 11.38 -10.08
N ASN A 179 -11.88 10.69 -9.31
CA ASN A 179 -10.42 10.59 -9.51
C ASN A 179 -10.01 9.36 -10.32
N GLN A 180 -10.94 8.73 -11.06
CA GLN A 180 -10.72 7.51 -11.85
C GLN A 180 -10.19 6.31 -11.03
N LYS A 181 -10.44 6.30 -9.71
CA LYS A 181 -10.14 5.18 -8.81
C LYS A 181 -11.41 4.40 -8.51
N ILE A 182 -11.27 3.10 -8.30
CA ILE A 182 -12.41 2.25 -7.95
C ILE A 182 -13.08 2.77 -6.68
N ASP A 183 -14.38 3.05 -6.78
CA ASP A 183 -15.21 3.50 -5.66
C ASP A 183 -15.62 2.30 -4.80
N ARG A 184 -14.97 2.19 -3.65
CA ARG A 184 -15.17 1.06 -2.73
C ARG A 184 -16.52 1.07 -2.02
N ASN A 185 -17.21 2.20 -1.98
CA ASN A 185 -18.50 2.34 -1.31
C ASN A 185 -19.67 1.87 -2.19
N ARG A 186 -19.43 1.72 -3.50
CA ARG A 186 -20.42 1.27 -4.49
C ARG A 186 -20.29 -0.21 -4.89
N LEU A 187 -19.47 -0.97 -4.19
CA LEU A 187 -19.24 -2.43 -4.36
C LEU A 187 -19.65 -3.19 -3.09
#